data_13bf4dee7c224bc03bdcf14727affe6c
#
_entry.id   13bf4dee7c224bc03bdcf14727affe6c
#
_cell.length_a   1.000
_cell.length_b   1.000
_cell.length_c   1.000
_cell.angle_alpha   90.00
_cell.angle_beta   90.00
_cell.angle_gamma   90.00
#
_symmetry.space_group_name_H-M   'P 1'
#
loop_
_entity.id
_entity.type
_entity.pdbx_description
1 polymer ?
#
loop_
_entity_poly.entity_id
_entity_poly.type
_entity_poly.pdbx_seq_one_letter_code
_entity_poly.pdbx_strand_id
1 'polypeptide(L)'
;MDDSARTSVHLLIRRTRSVTDGQGNTFGIIDVNPDDSDPAILLGIRIGDSGERFGRVLRLGDRIESDGLELTVAELVPDEPAWLVLDGTVPTREDGA
;
A
#
# COMPACT_ATOMS: atom_id res chain seq x y z
N MET A 1 -25.33 -11.75 -3.02
CA MET A 1 -24.89 -11.26 -3.56
C MET A 1 -23.76 -10.83 -3.26
N ASP A 2 -22.97 -10.61 -3.69
CA ASP A 2 -21.91 -10.32 -3.35
C ASP A 2 -21.51 -9.17 -3.67
N ASP A 3 -21.42 -8.44 -3.10
CA ASP A 3 -21.08 -7.29 -3.35
C ASP A 3 -19.76 -7.04 -3.15
N SER A 4 -18.94 -7.84 -3.07
CA SER A 4 -17.68 -7.50 -2.81
C SER A 4 -16.97 -7.23 -4.05
N ALA A 5 -17.31 -6.29 -4.77
CA ALA A 5 -16.57 -5.87 -5.93
C ALA A 5 -15.16 -5.47 -5.49
N ARG A 6 -14.20 -5.93 -6.21
CA ARG A 6 -12.81 -5.63 -5.89
C ARG A 6 -12.06 -5.19 -7.14
N THR A 7 -11.12 -4.31 -6.95
CA THR A 7 -10.32 -3.75 -8.04
C THR A 7 -8.88 -4.22 -7.89
N SER A 8 -8.32 -4.78 -8.94
CA SER A 8 -6.92 -5.19 -8.96
C SER A 8 -6.06 -3.97 -9.09
N VAL A 9 -4.99 -3.90 -8.33
CA VAL A 9 -4.09 -2.76 -8.35
C VAL A 9 -2.64 -3.22 -8.42
N HIS A 10 -1.81 -2.38 -8.99
CA HIS A 10 -0.38 -2.58 -9.05
C HIS A 10 0.21 -1.21 -8.76
N LEU A 11 0.70 -1.02 -7.55
CA LEU A 11 1.09 0.30 -7.10
C LEU A 11 2.60 0.42 -6.96
N LEU A 12 3.20 1.34 -7.70
CA LEU A 12 4.61 1.64 -7.54
C LEU A 12 4.70 2.88 -6.67
N ILE A 13 5.24 2.75 -5.48
CA ILE A 13 5.29 3.83 -4.52
C ILE A 13 6.74 4.24 -4.32
N ARG A 14 7.04 5.49 -4.61
CA ARG A 14 8.37 6.04 -4.42
C ARG A 14 8.38 6.93 -3.19
N ARG A 15 9.53 7.06 -2.57
CA ARG A 15 9.60 7.81 -1.32
C ARG A 15 9.18 9.27 -1.47
N THR A 16 9.35 9.83 -2.61
CA THR A 16 9.11 11.25 -2.82
C THR A 16 7.67 11.59 -3.13
N ARG A 17 6.78 10.62 -3.30
CA ARG A 17 5.42 10.90 -3.69
C ARG A 17 4.47 9.93 -3.11
N SER A 18 3.31 10.37 -2.68
CA SER A 18 2.24 9.45 -2.31
C SER A 18 1.50 9.01 -3.55
N VAL A 19 0.85 7.87 -3.47
CA VAL A 19 0.15 7.26 -4.57
C VAL A 19 -1.25 6.88 -4.12
N THR A 20 -2.23 7.02 -4.98
CA THR A 20 -3.58 6.61 -4.67
C THR A 20 -3.93 5.41 -5.53
N ASP A 21 -4.76 4.53 -5.03
CA ASP A 21 -5.17 3.33 -5.73
C ASP A 21 -6.36 3.58 -6.65
N GLY A 22 -6.82 4.80 -6.76
CA GLY A 22 -8.00 5.10 -7.56
C GLY A 22 -9.29 4.84 -6.82
N GLN A 23 -9.25 4.27 -5.63
CA GLN A 23 -10.43 4.01 -4.81
C GLN A 23 -10.42 4.86 -3.55
N GLY A 24 -9.60 5.90 -3.53
CA GLY A 24 -9.58 6.83 -2.42
C GLY A 24 -8.54 6.55 -1.35
N ASN A 25 -7.87 5.42 -1.42
CA ASN A 25 -6.83 5.11 -0.42
C ASN A 25 -5.50 5.69 -0.89
N THR A 26 -4.71 6.17 0.05
CA THR A 26 -3.43 6.81 -0.26
C THR A 26 -2.31 6.10 0.46
N PHE A 27 -1.19 5.95 -0.23
CA PHE A 27 -0.04 5.24 0.28
C PHE A 27 1.20 6.09 0.12
N GLY A 28 2.03 6.15 1.13
CA GLY A 28 3.29 6.92 1.05
C GLY A 28 4.34 6.34 1.96
N ILE A 29 5.58 6.38 1.53
CA ILE A 29 6.70 5.86 2.33
C ILE A 29 7.04 6.90 3.38
N ILE A 30 7.06 6.49 4.65
CA ILE A 30 7.38 7.37 5.75
C ILE A 30 8.85 7.24 6.12
N ASP A 31 9.38 6.03 6.11
CA ASP A 31 10.75 5.80 6.51
C ASP A 31 11.25 4.51 5.88
N VAL A 32 12.54 4.31 5.87
CA VAL A 32 13.14 3.12 5.28
C VAL A 32 14.23 2.57 6.18
N ASN A 33 14.43 1.29 6.13
CA ASN A 33 15.55 0.62 6.81
C ASN A 33 16.35 -0.10 5.74
N PRO A 34 17.47 0.46 5.30
CA PRO A 34 18.26 -0.15 4.23
C PRO A 34 19.23 -1.23 4.69
N ASP A 35 19.12 -1.68 5.93
CA ASP A 35 20.00 -2.68 6.46
C ASP A 35 19.87 -3.96 5.66
N ASP A 36 20.95 -4.46 5.09
CA ASP A 36 20.90 -5.65 4.27
C ASP A 36 20.39 -6.87 5.02
N SER A 37 20.52 -6.90 6.31
CA SER A 37 20.06 -8.07 7.07
C SER A 37 18.57 -8.01 7.35
N ASP A 38 17.94 -6.84 7.19
CA ASP A 38 16.51 -6.73 7.46
C ASP A 38 15.94 -5.54 6.67
N PRO A 39 15.97 -5.58 5.35
CA PRO A 39 15.47 -4.46 4.56
C PRO A 39 13.97 -4.29 4.77
N ALA A 40 13.54 -3.11 5.07
CA ALA A 40 12.14 -2.84 5.35
C ALA A 40 11.77 -1.42 4.98
N ILE A 41 10.49 -1.19 4.77
CA ILE A 41 9.96 0.14 4.49
C ILE A 41 8.77 0.38 5.40
N LEU A 42 8.71 1.53 6.05
CA LEU A 42 7.55 1.93 6.82
C LEU A 42 6.61 2.66 5.86
N LEU A 43 5.47 2.07 5.58
CA LEU A 43 4.50 2.62 4.66
C LEU A 43 3.35 3.25 5.44
N GLY A 44 2.99 4.47 5.09
CA GLY A 44 1.81 5.10 5.65
C GLY A 44 0.63 4.87 4.75
N ILE A 45 -0.51 4.53 5.30
CA ILE A 45 -1.72 4.22 4.57
C ILE A 45 -2.85 5.07 5.13
N ARG A 46 -3.62 5.69 4.24
CA ARG A 46 -4.81 6.42 4.63
C ARG A 46 -5.97 5.81 3.89
N ILE A 47 -6.97 5.35 4.64
CA ILE A 47 -8.16 4.74 4.08
C ILE A 47 -9.15 5.84 3.68
N GLY A 48 -9.59 5.79 2.44
CA GLY A 48 -10.42 6.85 1.90
C GLY A 48 -11.74 7.03 2.60
N ASP A 49 -12.44 5.93 2.88
CA ASP A 49 -13.75 6.02 3.46
C ASP A 49 -13.75 6.58 4.85
N SER A 50 -12.91 6.11 5.71
CA SER A 50 -12.92 6.50 7.11
C SER A 50 -11.95 7.61 7.41
N GLY A 51 -11.00 7.84 6.53
CA GLY A 51 -9.92 8.78 6.81
C GLY A 51 -8.91 8.26 7.80
N GLU A 52 -9.04 6.99 8.17
CA GLU A 52 -8.13 6.41 9.11
C GLU A 52 -6.74 6.30 8.56
N ARG A 53 -5.76 6.52 9.36
CA ARG A 53 -4.36 6.43 8.92
C ARG A 53 -3.62 5.47 9.80
N PHE A 54 -2.74 4.71 9.23
CA PHE A 54 -1.90 3.83 10.03
C PHE A 54 -0.59 3.57 9.28
N GLY A 55 0.40 3.08 9.98
CA GLY A 55 1.68 2.73 9.39
C GLY A 55 1.93 1.25 9.48
N ARG A 56 2.63 0.70 8.51
CA ARG A 56 3.03 -0.69 8.51
C ARG A 56 4.48 -0.81 8.13
N VAL A 57 5.22 -1.60 8.87
CA VAL A 57 6.58 -1.94 8.51
C VAL A 57 6.48 -3.14 7.59
N LEU A 58 6.94 -3.01 6.37
CA LEU A 58 6.79 -4.04 5.36
C LEU A 58 8.14 -4.58 4.91
N ARG A 59 8.17 -5.88 4.66
CA ARG A 59 9.31 -6.56 4.08
C ARG A 59 8.85 -7.24 2.82
N LEU A 60 9.76 -7.68 1.99
CA LEU A 60 9.41 -8.34 0.75
C LEU A 60 8.53 -9.55 1.04
N GLY A 61 7.45 -9.68 0.35
CA GLY A 61 6.50 -10.77 0.51
C GLY A 61 5.45 -10.56 1.58
N ASP A 62 5.55 -9.49 2.37
CA ASP A 62 4.56 -9.23 3.41
C ASP A 62 3.23 -8.87 2.79
N ARG A 63 2.17 -9.09 3.54
CA ARG A 63 0.83 -8.80 3.07
C ARG A 63 0.17 -7.76 3.95
N ILE A 64 -0.67 -6.94 3.34
CA ILE A 64 -1.50 -6.00 4.05
C ILE A 64 -2.92 -6.51 3.94
N GLU A 65 -3.50 -6.91 5.07
CA GLU A 65 -4.84 -7.44 5.06
C GLU A 65 -5.64 -6.71 6.12
N SER A 66 -6.01 -5.50 5.85
CA SER A 66 -6.75 -4.71 6.80
C SER A 66 -7.63 -3.75 6.05
N ASP A 67 -8.77 -3.43 6.60
CA ASP A 67 -9.72 -2.49 6.00
C ASP A 67 -10.12 -2.88 4.57
N GLY A 68 -10.17 -4.16 4.31
CA GLY A 68 -10.53 -4.66 3.00
C GLY A 68 -9.40 -4.70 2.00
N LEU A 69 -8.24 -4.17 2.35
CA LEU A 69 -7.08 -4.22 1.46
C LEU A 69 -6.48 -5.63 1.48
N GLU A 70 -6.12 -6.12 0.31
CA GLU A 70 -5.44 -7.42 0.22
C GLU A 70 -4.26 -7.21 -0.72
N LEU A 71 -3.17 -6.76 -0.19
CA LEU A 71 -2.00 -6.38 -0.98
C LEU A 71 -0.78 -7.17 -0.55
N THR A 72 0.10 -7.43 -1.48
CA THR A 72 1.35 -8.15 -1.22
C THR A 72 2.51 -7.28 -1.69
N VAL A 73 3.58 -7.24 -0.93
CA VAL A 73 4.78 -6.51 -1.31
C VAL A 73 5.53 -7.33 -2.35
N ALA A 74 5.41 -6.94 -3.61
CA ALA A 74 6.01 -7.67 -4.72
C ALA A 74 7.47 -7.28 -4.92
N GLU A 75 7.83 -6.03 -4.62
CA GLU A 75 9.20 -5.58 -4.71
C GLU A 75 9.45 -4.58 -3.60
N LEU A 76 10.66 -4.54 -3.07
CA LEU A 76 10.99 -3.62 -2.01
C LEU A 76 12.45 -3.22 -2.10
N VAL A 77 12.70 -1.94 -2.31
CA VAL A 77 14.04 -1.39 -2.42
C VAL A 77 14.17 -0.26 -1.42
N PRO A 78 14.80 -0.50 -0.28
CA PRO A 78 14.89 0.52 0.76
C PRO A 78 16.05 1.50 0.56
N ASP A 79 16.92 1.24 -0.42
CA ASP A 79 18.05 2.13 -0.67
C ASP A 79 17.61 3.32 -1.48
N GLU A 80 18.28 4.39 -1.40
CA GLU A 80 17.96 5.60 -2.13
C GLU A 80 18.21 5.46 -3.59
N PRO A 81 17.25 5.77 -4.44
CA PRO A 81 15.89 6.21 -4.09
C PRO A 81 15.03 5.00 -3.71
N ALA A 82 14.36 5.12 -2.62
CA ALA A 82 13.57 3.99 -2.10
C ALA A 82 12.25 3.86 -2.84
N TRP A 83 11.80 2.63 -3.02
CA TRP A 83 10.51 2.38 -3.64
C TRP A 83 10.03 0.96 -3.30
N LEU A 84 8.75 0.75 -3.46
CA LEU A 84 8.18 -0.60 -3.33
C LEU A 84 7.02 -0.75 -4.28
N VAL A 85 6.66 -2.00 -4.55
CA VAL A 85 5.53 -2.32 -5.40
C VAL A 85 4.56 -3.17 -4.61
N LEU A 86 3.29 -2.78 -4.61
CA LEU A 86 2.22 -3.53 -3.98
C LEU A 86 1.31 -4.06 -5.07
N ASP A 87 1.02 -5.35 -5.03
CA ASP A 87 0.08 -5.97 -5.94
C ASP A 87 -1.05 -6.60 -5.17
N GLY A 88 -2.23 -6.54 -5.65
CA GLY A 88 -3.37 -7.20 -5.02
C GLY A 88 -4.67 -6.55 -5.40
N THR A 89 -5.59 -6.52 -4.45
CA THR A 89 -6.91 -5.95 -4.69
C THR A 89 -7.32 -5.05 -3.55
N VAL A 90 -8.16 -4.10 -3.88
CA VAL A 90 -8.74 -3.18 -2.91
C VAL A 90 -10.25 -3.16 -3.15
N PRO A 91 -11.06 -2.78 -2.17
CA PRO A 91 -12.49 -2.68 -2.39
C PRO A 91 -12.80 -1.63 -3.45
N THR A 92 -13.68 -1.96 -4.36
CA THR A 92 -14.12 -0.99 -5.34
C THR A 92 -15.05 0.01 -4.66
N ARG A 93 -14.76 1.34 -4.81
CA ARG A 93 -15.57 2.32 -4.21
C ARG A 93 -16.63 2.70 -5.12
N GLU A 94 -17.87 2.64 -4.69
CA GLU A 94 -18.87 2.99 -5.50
C GLU A 94 -19.12 4.31 -5.25
N ASP A 95 -18.93 5.23 -6.03
CA ASP A 95 -19.06 6.48 -5.79
C ASP A 95 -20.30 6.91 -6.02
N GLY A 96 -21.06 6.48 -5.99
CA GLY A 96 -22.23 6.92 -6.02
C GLY A 96 -22.75 7.77 -6.51
N ALA A 97 -22.29 7.65 -6.49
CA ALA A 97 -22.82 8.24 -6.62
C ALA A 97 -23.61 8.76 -6.68
#